data_a3169f6dc8770ddfebcc09fe2d22f21d
#
_entry.id   a3169f6dc8770ddfebcc09fe2d22f21d
#
_cell.length_a   1.000
_cell.length_b   1.000
_cell.length_c   1.000
_cell.angle_alpha   90.00
_cell.angle_beta   90.00
_cell.angle_gamma   90.00
#
_symmetry.space_group_name_H-M   'P 1'
#
loop_
_entity.id
_entity.type
_entity.pdbx_description
1 polymer ?
#
loop_
_entity_poly.entity_id
_entity_poly.type
_entity_poly.pdbx_seq_one_letter_code
_entity_poly.pdbx_strand_id
1 'polypeptide(L)'
;KTRLRDAMGIHSARRGYSKDGAYGEKDRESGRSMAIKYDDSALKTQLQPIARVHPETGRIALYVSPGYTLGIEGWPQDESEEMMMYLFQHQARPEFVYSHRWSTDMLLMWDNRCLIHAATGGYEGHRRLLHRITIAERC
;
A
#
# COMPACT_ATOMS: atom_id res chain seq x y z
N LYS A 1 2.47 10.02 -19.13
CA LYS A 1 2.29 8.56 -19.32
C LYS A 1 3.55 7.91 -19.90
N THR A 2 4.19 8.49 -20.91
CA THR A 2 5.36 7.88 -21.60
C THR A 2 6.54 7.66 -20.65
N ARG A 3 6.88 8.61 -19.77
CA ARG A 3 8.00 8.50 -18.81
C ARG A 3 7.86 7.37 -17.79
N LEU A 4 6.66 6.88 -17.52
CA LEU A 4 6.40 5.86 -16.50
C LEU A 4 6.12 4.47 -17.07
N ARG A 5 6.09 4.32 -18.40
CA ARG A 5 5.71 3.05 -19.03
C ARG A 5 6.65 1.90 -18.62
N ASP A 6 7.95 2.19 -18.64
CA ASP A 6 9.01 1.22 -18.37
C ASP A 6 9.72 1.50 -17.03
N ALA A 7 9.19 2.45 -16.23
CA ALA A 7 9.79 2.83 -14.96
C ALA A 7 9.52 1.77 -13.90
N MET A 8 10.56 1.46 -13.11
CA MET A 8 10.49 0.51 -12.01
C MET A 8 10.44 1.27 -10.67
N GLY A 9 9.46 0.95 -9.85
CA GLY A 9 9.37 1.44 -8.48
C GLY A 9 10.18 0.56 -7.54
N ILE A 10 10.91 1.17 -6.62
CA ILE A 10 11.64 0.47 -5.55
C ILE A 10 10.67 0.29 -4.39
N HIS A 11 10.25 -0.94 -4.14
CA HIS A 11 9.32 -1.29 -3.07
C HIS A 11 10.03 -1.90 -1.87
N SER A 12 9.57 -1.56 -0.66
CA SER A 12 10.04 -2.14 0.60
C SER A 12 8.96 -1.99 1.66
N ALA A 13 8.92 -2.93 2.58
CA ALA A 13 8.04 -2.86 3.75
C ALA A 13 8.60 -2.01 4.90
N ARG A 14 9.81 -1.41 4.74
CA ARG A 14 10.55 -0.73 5.83
C ARG A 14 9.78 0.38 6.52
N ARG A 15 8.99 1.17 5.78
CA ARG A 15 8.23 2.29 6.36
C ARG A 15 7.20 1.83 7.39
N GLY A 16 6.62 0.64 7.20
CA GLY A 16 5.64 0.07 8.12
C GLY A 16 6.24 -0.93 9.11
N TYR A 17 6.99 -1.89 8.61
CA TYR A 17 7.27 -3.15 9.31
C TYR A 17 8.73 -3.34 9.70
N SER A 18 9.60 -2.32 9.56
CA SER A 18 10.92 -2.34 10.17
C SER A 18 10.83 -2.00 11.66
N LYS A 19 11.92 -2.22 12.40
CA LYS A 19 12.03 -1.87 13.83
C LYS A 19 11.65 -0.41 14.12
N ASP A 20 12.07 0.50 13.25
CA ASP A 20 11.84 1.94 13.36
C ASP A 20 10.65 2.42 12.49
N GLY A 21 9.93 1.48 11.87
CA GLY A 21 8.79 1.78 11.03
C GLY A 21 7.54 2.13 11.82
N ALA A 22 6.48 2.52 11.12
CA ALA A 22 5.22 2.95 11.73
C ALA A 22 4.58 1.92 12.68
N TYR A 23 4.83 0.62 12.45
CA TYR A 23 4.37 -0.49 13.29
C TYR A 23 5.52 -1.16 14.05
N GLY A 24 6.63 -0.47 14.23
CA GLY A 24 7.82 -0.97 14.88
C GLY A 24 7.73 -0.92 16.41
N GLU A 25 8.89 -0.76 17.05
CA GLU A 25 9.02 -0.83 18.50
C GLU A 25 8.13 0.18 19.25
N LYS A 26 8.04 1.41 18.74
CA LYS A 26 7.24 2.51 19.33
C LYS A 26 5.73 2.26 19.26
N ASP A 27 5.25 1.53 18.25
CA ASP A 27 3.81 1.24 18.10
C ASP A 27 3.31 0.22 19.13
N ARG A 28 4.20 -0.60 19.72
CA ARG A 28 3.83 -1.55 20.78
C ARG A 28 3.28 -0.86 22.03
N GLU A 29 3.70 0.36 22.29
CA GLU A 29 3.25 1.17 23.42
C GLU A 29 1.88 1.83 23.17
N SER A 30 1.41 1.82 21.93
CA SER A 30 0.16 2.49 21.51
C SER A 30 -1.13 1.82 21.98
N GLY A 31 -1.04 0.62 22.61
CA GLY A 31 -2.22 -0.14 23.06
C GLY A 31 -3.07 -0.71 21.93
N ARG A 32 -2.53 -0.83 20.72
CA ARG A 32 -3.20 -1.41 19.55
C ARG A 32 -3.63 -2.84 19.82
N SER A 33 -4.87 -3.19 19.46
CA SER A 33 -5.42 -4.54 19.65
C SER A 33 -4.80 -5.62 18.76
N MET A 34 -4.18 -5.21 17.64
CA MET A 34 -3.51 -6.14 16.71
C MET A 34 -2.01 -6.15 16.93
N ALA A 35 -1.45 -7.32 17.25
CA ALA A 35 0.00 -7.52 17.33
C ALA A 35 0.59 -7.56 15.91
N ILE A 36 1.30 -6.50 15.53
CA ILE A 36 2.08 -6.46 14.28
C ILE A 36 3.51 -6.86 14.60
N LYS A 37 4.04 -7.84 13.87
CA LYS A 37 5.43 -8.25 13.97
C LYS A 37 6.27 -7.43 12.99
N TYR A 38 7.36 -6.91 13.47
CA TYR A 38 8.40 -6.29 12.63
C TYR A 38 9.61 -7.21 12.57
N ASP A 39 10.31 -7.24 11.46
CA ASP A 39 11.58 -7.94 11.32
C ASP A 39 12.45 -7.31 10.21
N ASP A 40 13.71 -7.73 10.15
CA ASP A 40 14.69 -7.20 9.21
C ASP A 40 14.39 -7.54 7.75
N SER A 41 13.51 -8.51 7.47
CA SER A 41 13.06 -8.79 6.10
C SER A 41 12.32 -7.61 5.48
N ALA A 42 11.73 -6.75 6.31
CA ALA A 42 11.09 -5.53 5.88
C ALA A 42 12.05 -4.51 5.24
N LEU A 43 13.35 -4.62 5.48
CA LEU A 43 14.38 -3.76 4.88
C LEU A 43 14.70 -4.14 3.43
N LYS A 44 14.37 -5.35 3.01
CA LYS A 44 14.59 -5.82 1.63
C LYS A 44 13.82 -4.94 0.66
N THR A 45 14.43 -4.74 -0.50
CA THR A 45 13.82 -4.00 -1.61
C THR A 45 13.47 -4.96 -2.75
N GLN A 46 12.43 -4.62 -3.50
CA GLN A 46 12.02 -5.31 -4.71
C GLN A 46 11.61 -4.30 -5.75
N LEU A 47 12.01 -4.53 -7.00
CA LEU A 47 11.58 -3.71 -8.13
C LEU A 47 10.23 -4.20 -8.65
N GLN A 48 9.34 -3.26 -8.91
CA GLN A 48 8.02 -3.53 -9.49
C GLN A 48 7.71 -2.49 -10.58
N PRO A 49 7.07 -2.86 -11.69
CA PRO A 49 6.64 -1.89 -12.69
C PRO A 49 5.67 -0.88 -12.07
N ILE A 50 5.91 0.42 -12.28
CA ILE A 50 4.96 1.48 -11.89
C ILE A 50 3.67 1.35 -12.71
N ALA A 51 3.80 1.10 -14.01
CA ALA A 51 2.68 0.83 -14.92
C ALA A 51 2.51 -0.70 -15.08
N ARG A 52 1.87 -1.33 -14.10
CA ARG A 52 1.72 -2.79 -14.06
C ARG A 52 0.52 -3.26 -14.88
N VAL A 53 0.73 -4.24 -15.75
CA VAL A 53 -0.37 -4.91 -16.46
C VAL A 53 -1.06 -5.87 -15.50
N HIS A 54 -2.36 -5.75 -15.36
CA HIS A 54 -3.17 -6.66 -14.56
C HIS A 54 -3.33 -8.00 -15.30
N PRO A 55 -2.95 -9.14 -14.70
CA PRO A 55 -2.85 -10.42 -15.43
C PRO A 55 -4.19 -10.92 -15.97
N GLU A 56 -5.30 -10.68 -15.26
CA GLU A 56 -6.62 -11.17 -15.67
C GLU A 56 -7.31 -10.27 -16.70
N THR A 57 -7.08 -8.96 -16.60
CA THR A 57 -7.86 -8.00 -17.42
C THR A 57 -7.05 -7.38 -18.55
N GLY A 58 -5.72 -7.52 -18.55
CA GLY A 58 -4.80 -6.86 -19.46
C GLY A 58 -4.73 -5.32 -19.31
N ARG A 59 -5.48 -4.75 -18.37
CA ARG A 59 -5.49 -3.30 -18.13
C ARG A 59 -4.24 -2.87 -17.37
N ILE A 60 -3.75 -1.67 -17.68
CA ILE A 60 -2.61 -1.10 -16.96
C ILE A 60 -3.13 -0.38 -15.71
N ALA A 61 -2.59 -0.76 -14.55
CA ALA A 61 -2.83 -0.12 -13.27
C ALA A 61 -1.57 0.61 -12.78
N LEU A 62 -1.78 1.70 -12.03
CA LEU A 62 -0.71 2.38 -11.32
C LEU A 62 -0.35 1.57 -10.06
N TYR A 63 0.87 0.99 -10.04
CA TYR A 63 1.32 0.13 -8.95
C TYR A 63 2.33 0.85 -8.06
N VAL A 64 1.85 1.83 -7.32
CA VAL A 64 2.62 2.57 -6.31
C VAL A 64 1.80 2.76 -5.04
N SER A 65 2.49 2.85 -3.91
CA SER A 65 1.84 3.02 -2.60
C SER A 65 2.72 3.87 -1.68
N PRO A 66 2.16 4.87 -0.96
CA PRO A 66 2.91 5.65 0.03
C PRO A 66 3.57 4.81 1.11
N GLY A 67 2.95 3.67 1.47
CA GLY A 67 3.47 2.76 2.50
C GLY A 67 4.63 1.89 2.04
N TYR A 68 4.74 1.61 0.74
CA TYR A 68 5.70 0.62 0.24
C TYR A 68 6.66 1.14 -0.81
N THR A 69 6.29 2.12 -1.65
CA THR A 69 7.13 2.60 -2.73
C THR A 69 8.07 3.67 -2.22
N LEU A 70 9.38 3.42 -2.31
CA LEU A 70 10.42 4.32 -1.80
C LEU A 70 10.85 5.36 -2.83
N GLY A 71 10.82 5.00 -4.11
CA GLY A 71 11.28 5.85 -5.20
C GLY A 71 11.24 5.12 -6.54
N ILE A 72 11.84 5.72 -7.56
CA ILE A 72 11.93 5.21 -8.93
C ILE A 72 13.39 4.85 -9.21
N GLU A 73 13.61 3.62 -9.68
CA GLU A 73 14.95 3.13 -9.99
C GLU A 73 15.62 3.98 -11.08
N GLY A 74 16.90 4.32 -10.85
CA GLY A 74 17.73 5.06 -11.80
C GLY A 74 17.36 6.53 -11.98
N TRP A 75 16.39 7.06 -11.21
CA TRP A 75 16.06 8.49 -11.26
C TRP A 75 16.83 9.26 -10.21
N PRO A 76 17.18 10.56 -10.48
CA PRO A 76 17.63 11.48 -9.44
C PRO A 76 16.64 11.52 -8.28
N GLN A 77 17.13 11.66 -7.06
CA GLN A 77 16.30 11.57 -5.86
C GLN A 77 15.17 12.60 -5.85
N ASP A 78 15.49 13.85 -6.16
CA ASP A 78 14.54 14.98 -6.23
C ASP A 78 13.43 14.75 -7.26
N GLU A 79 13.79 14.34 -8.48
CA GLU A 79 12.80 14.01 -9.52
C GLU A 79 11.93 12.82 -9.15
N SER A 80 12.53 11.81 -8.52
CA SER A 80 11.82 10.63 -8.04
C SER A 80 10.82 10.99 -6.95
N GLU A 81 11.22 11.80 -5.97
CA GLU A 81 10.35 12.24 -4.87
C GLU A 81 9.19 13.11 -5.38
N GLU A 82 9.46 14.07 -6.27
CA GLU A 82 8.43 14.89 -6.89
C GLU A 82 7.41 14.04 -7.64
N MET A 83 7.88 13.10 -8.47
CA MET A 83 7.02 12.21 -9.24
C MET A 83 6.19 11.31 -8.32
N MET A 84 6.79 10.72 -7.28
CA MET A 84 6.07 9.88 -6.33
C MET A 84 5.00 10.65 -5.59
N MET A 85 5.28 11.88 -5.16
CA MET A 85 4.29 12.75 -4.52
C MET A 85 3.12 13.06 -5.45
N TYR A 86 3.41 13.40 -6.71
CA TYR A 86 2.38 13.60 -7.72
C TYR A 86 1.50 12.37 -7.91
N LEU A 87 2.10 11.17 -8.00
CA LEU A 87 1.36 9.92 -8.19
C LEU A 87 0.50 9.58 -6.96
N PHE A 88 1.00 9.78 -5.75
CA PHE A 88 0.25 9.57 -4.52
C PHE A 88 -0.95 10.52 -4.41
N GLN A 89 -0.77 11.78 -4.74
CA GLN A 89 -1.87 12.75 -4.79
C GLN A 89 -2.87 12.42 -5.89
N HIS A 90 -2.39 12.01 -7.07
CA HIS A 90 -3.25 11.65 -8.19
C HIS A 90 -4.19 10.50 -7.84
N GLN A 91 -3.68 9.40 -7.28
CA GLN A 91 -4.51 8.24 -6.95
C GLN A 91 -5.48 8.47 -5.77
N ALA A 92 -5.23 9.48 -4.95
CA ALA A 92 -6.09 9.87 -3.83
C ALA A 92 -7.19 10.89 -4.21
N ARG A 93 -7.29 11.27 -5.49
CA ARG A 93 -8.31 12.23 -5.95
C ARG A 93 -9.72 11.64 -5.79
N PRO A 94 -10.72 12.45 -5.41
CA PRO A 94 -12.08 11.98 -5.12
C PRO A 94 -12.70 11.11 -6.22
N GLU A 95 -12.41 11.41 -7.48
CA GLU A 95 -12.92 10.66 -8.62
C GLU A 95 -12.40 9.22 -8.72
N PHE A 96 -11.34 8.87 -7.99
CA PHE A 96 -10.75 7.52 -7.93
C PHE A 96 -10.98 6.82 -6.60
N VAL A 97 -11.62 7.48 -5.62
CA VAL A 97 -11.80 6.96 -4.27
C VAL A 97 -13.22 6.44 -4.09
N TYR A 98 -13.33 5.18 -3.69
CA TYR A 98 -14.57 4.60 -3.19
C TYR A 98 -14.51 4.47 -1.66
N SER A 99 -15.46 5.06 -0.96
CA SER A 99 -15.60 4.96 0.50
C SER A 99 -16.64 3.91 0.86
N HIS A 100 -16.18 2.83 1.50
CA HIS A 100 -17.03 1.74 1.92
C HIS A 100 -17.50 1.90 3.36
N ARG A 101 -18.81 1.75 3.60
CA ARG A 101 -19.39 1.69 4.95
C ARG A 101 -19.63 0.23 5.34
N TRP A 102 -19.03 -0.18 6.44
CA TRP A 102 -19.19 -1.52 6.97
C TRP A 102 -20.54 -1.70 7.68
N SER A 103 -21.13 -2.87 7.54
CA SER A 103 -22.24 -3.37 8.34
C SER A 103 -21.91 -4.76 8.90
N THR A 104 -22.70 -5.23 9.86
CA THR A 104 -22.58 -6.58 10.40
C THR A 104 -22.78 -7.62 9.30
N ASP A 105 -22.06 -8.75 9.38
CA ASP A 105 -22.14 -9.90 8.47
C ASP A 105 -21.83 -9.58 7.00
N MET A 106 -21.06 -8.53 6.76
CA MET A 106 -20.65 -8.14 5.42
C MET A 106 -19.34 -8.84 5.02
N LEU A 107 -19.29 -9.34 3.79
CA LEU A 107 -18.09 -9.79 3.11
C LEU A 107 -17.66 -8.73 2.09
N LEU A 108 -16.42 -8.26 2.19
CA LEU A 108 -15.82 -7.35 1.23
C LEU A 108 -14.57 -8.01 0.62
N MET A 109 -14.49 -8.03 -0.70
CA MET A 109 -13.31 -8.48 -1.44
C MET A 109 -12.79 -7.36 -2.33
N TRP A 110 -11.46 -7.27 -2.43
CA TRP A 110 -10.79 -6.37 -3.36
C TRP A 110 -9.50 -6.99 -3.89
N ASP A 111 -9.05 -6.51 -5.03
CA ASP A 111 -7.83 -6.98 -5.67
C ASP A 111 -6.66 -6.05 -5.34
N ASN A 112 -5.71 -6.53 -4.54
CA ASN A 112 -4.51 -5.78 -4.16
C ASN A 112 -3.56 -5.48 -5.33
N ARG A 113 -3.75 -6.10 -6.48
CA ARG A 113 -2.91 -5.88 -7.68
C ARG A 113 -3.19 -4.54 -8.35
N CYS A 114 -4.36 -3.95 -8.08
CA CYS A 114 -4.78 -2.70 -8.72
C CYS A 114 -5.46 -1.70 -7.77
N LEU A 115 -5.64 -2.03 -6.49
CA LEU A 115 -6.25 -1.16 -5.49
C LEU A 115 -5.31 -0.90 -4.32
N ILE A 116 -5.34 0.31 -3.79
CA ILE A 116 -4.84 0.64 -2.46
C ILE A 116 -6.02 0.92 -1.54
N HIS A 117 -5.86 0.65 -0.26
CA HIS A 117 -6.91 0.84 0.72
C HIS A 117 -6.36 1.40 2.03
N ALA A 118 -7.21 2.14 2.74
CA ALA A 118 -6.90 2.68 4.06
C ALA A 118 -8.14 2.62 4.96
N ALA A 119 -7.92 2.41 6.26
CA ALA A 119 -8.96 2.56 7.26
C ALA A 119 -9.05 4.03 7.68
N THR A 120 -10.25 4.58 7.72
CA THR A 120 -10.48 6.01 8.03
C THR A 120 -10.66 6.30 9.51
N GLY A 121 -10.65 5.29 10.41
CA GLY A 121 -10.93 5.48 11.83
C GLY A 121 -12.42 5.68 12.14
N GLY A 122 -12.73 6.42 13.21
CA GLY A 122 -14.11 6.74 13.60
C GLY A 122 -14.83 5.63 14.38
N TYR A 123 -14.08 4.70 14.98
CA TYR A 123 -14.63 3.60 15.80
C TYR A 123 -14.06 3.56 17.22
N GLU A 124 -13.44 4.63 17.65
CA GLU A 124 -12.85 4.77 18.98
C GLU A 124 -13.96 4.60 20.05
N GLY A 125 -13.69 3.76 21.05
CA GLY A 125 -14.65 3.40 22.09
C GLY A 125 -15.70 2.35 21.70
N HIS A 126 -15.69 1.87 20.45
CA HIS A 126 -16.59 0.83 19.96
C HIS A 126 -15.85 -0.47 19.64
N ARG A 127 -16.48 -1.60 19.96
CA ARG A 127 -15.94 -2.91 19.55
C ARG A 127 -16.01 -3.05 18.04
N ARG A 128 -14.85 -3.27 17.41
CA ARG A 128 -14.72 -3.57 15.98
C ARG A 128 -13.93 -4.87 15.81
N LEU A 129 -14.57 -5.88 15.24
CA LEU A 129 -13.94 -7.15 14.94
C LEU A 129 -14.05 -7.42 13.43
N LEU A 130 -12.90 -7.60 12.79
CA LEU A 130 -12.81 -7.96 11.38
C LEU A 130 -11.94 -9.21 11.23
N HIS A 131 -12.39 -10.14 10.42
CA HIS A 131 -11.59 -11.26 9.95
C HIS A 131 -11.05 -10.94 8.56
N ARG A 132 -9.76 -11.20 8.31
CA ARG A 132 -9.13 -10.98 7.01
C ARG A 132 -8.37 -12.22 6.56
N ILE A 133 -8.56 -12.56 5.31
CA ILE A 133 -7.79 -13.56 4.58
C ILE A 133 -7.17 -12.88 3.35
N THR A 134 -5.93 -13.24 3.03
CA THR A 134 -5.28 -12.86 1.77
C THR A 134 -5.14 -14.12 0.93
N ILE A 135 -5.66 -14.07 -0.29
CA ILE A 135 -5.54 -15.15 -1.26
C ILE A 135 -4.30 -14.87 -2.11
N ALA A 136 -3.37 -15.82 -2.13
CA ALA A 136 -2.19 -15.73 -2.97
C ALA A 136 -2.55 -16.02 -4.44
N GLU A 137 -1.87 -15.34 -5.35
CA GLU A 137 -1.91 -15.65 -6.77
C GLU A 137 -1.32 -17.07 -6.98
N ARG A 138 -1.95 -17.90 -7.81
CA ARG A 138 -1.33 -19.15 -8.22
C ARG A 138 -0.22 -18.85 -9.22
N CYS A 139 1.00 -19.30 -8.91
CA CYS A 139 2.11 -19.30 -9.85
C CYS A 139 1.90 -20.36 -10.92
#